data_3ad5155ccf5851d88f733e2c7cfc0676
#
_entry.id   3ad5155ccf5851d88f733e2c7cfc0676
#
_cell.length_a   1.000
_cell.length_b   1.000
_cell.length_c   1.000
_cell.angle_alpha   90.00
_cell.angle_beta   90.00
_cell.angle_gamma   90.00
#
_symmetry.space_group_name_H-M   'P 1'
#
loop_
_entity.id
_entity.type
_entity.pdbx_description
1 polymer ?
#
loop_
_entity_poly.entity_id
_entity_poly.type
_entity_poly.pdbx_seq_one_letter_code
_entity_poly.pdbx_strand_id
1 'polypeptide(L)'
;MSERINIYTNGACPGNHMSENKGGYGAIITRRGNKMLEISGGYRNTTNQRMELKATIESLKAIDPSYPVTVYSNSEYLIKGITEWMPKWIRKAKIEKNGDLWMELYKIVESFYSVEFLYAGGKDNEWSTVAARLAKRGYSNSNIAIDIKEPYSIKK
;
A
#
# COMPACT_ATOMS: atom_id res chain seq x y z
N MET A 1 5.11 4.81 -26.14
CA MET A 1 4.70 3.52 -25.58
C MET A 1 5.31 3.32 -24.23
N SER A 2 4.48 3.13 -23.31
CA SER A 2 4.92 3.04 -21.93
C SER A 2 5.26 1.62 -21.55
N GLU A 3 6.33 1.47 -20.86
CA GLU A 3 6.69 0.20 -20.27
C GLU A 3 5.95 0.03 -18.97
N ARG A 4 5.58 -1.21 -18.67
CA ARG A 4 4.90 -1.50 -17.43
C ARG A 4 5.85 -1.40 -16.25
N ILE A 5 5.38 -0.78 -15.20
CA ILE A 5 6.09 -0.70 -13.94
C ILE A 5 5.49 -1.71 -12.99
N ASN A 6 6.33 -2.46 -12.31
CA ASN A 6 5.90 -3.44 -11.32
C ASN A 6 6.28 -2.96 -9.92
N ILE A 7 5.33 -3.04 -9.01
CA ILE A 7 5.52 -2.65 -7.62
C ILE A 7 5.26 -3.86 -6.74
N TYR A 8 6.12 -4.10 -5.77
CA TYR A 8 5.93 -5.15 -4.77
C TYR A 8 5.85 -4.47 -3.42
N THR A 9 4.76 -4.70 -2.70
CA THR A 9 4.48 -4.00 -1.45
C THR A 9 4.40 -4.96 -0.28
N ASN A 10 4.63 -4.42 0.90
CA ASN A 10 4.49 -5.17 2.15
C ASN A 10 4.20 -4.21 3.29
N GLY A 11 3.34 -4.65 4.19
CA GLY A 11 3.09 -3.93 5.44
C GLY A 11 3.26 -4.91 6.58
N ALA A 12 3.78 -4.43 7.69
CA ALA A 12 4.02 -5.25 8.86
C ALA A 12 3.78 -4.45 10.12
N CYS A 13 3.14 -5.07 11.10
CA CYS A 13 2.91 -4.42 12.38
C CYS A 13 2.97 -5.47 13.49
N PRO A 14 4.18 -5.81 13.96
CA PRO A 14 4.29 -6.68 15.14
C PRO A 14 3.49 -6.05 16.27
N GLY A 15 2.71 -6.86 16.99
CA GLY A 15 1.85 -6.33 18.05
C GLY A 15 0.66 -5.55 17.52
N ASN A 16 0.15 -5.93 16.36
CA ASN A 16 -0.96 -5.28 15.68
C ASN A 16 -2.17 -5.03 16.58
N HIS A 17 -2.41 -5.93 17.54
CA HIS A 17 -3.57 -5.86 18.45
C HIS A 17 -3.28 -5.06 19.72
N MET A 18 -2.08 -4.56 19.90
CA MET A 18 -1.69 -3.83 21.10
C MET A 18 -1.94 -2.34 20.94
N SER A 19 -2.18 -1.65 22.05
CA SER A 19 -2.45 -0.22 22.02
C SER A 19 -1.21 0.61 21.69
N GLU A 20 -0.03 0.08 22.01
CA GLU A 20 1.23 0.73 21.63
C GLU A 20 2.01 -0.23 20.77
N ASN A 21 2.26 0.16 19.54
CA ASN A 21 2.97 -0.69 18.59
C ASN A 21 3.72 0.17 17.58
N LYS A 22 4.49 -0.50 16.75
CA LYS A 22 5.15 0.12 15.60
C LYS A 22 4.88 -0.74 14.39
N GLY A 23 4.52 -0.09 13.28
CA GLY A 23 4.34 -0.77 12.01
C GLY A 23 5.17 -0.13 10.94
N GLY A 24 5.48 -0.90 9.91
CA GLY A 24 6.26 -0.42 8.79
C GLY A 24 5.64 -0.79 7.47
N TYR A 25 5.94 0.00 6.46
CA TYR A 25 5.56 -0.30 5.10
C TYR A 25 6.79 -0.29 4.23
N GLY A 26 6.77 -1.12 3.20
CA GLY A 26 7.86 -1.20 2.26
C GLY A 26 7.37 -1.48 0.88
N ALA A 27 8.09 -0.97 -0.10
CA ALA A 27 7.79 -1.26 -1.49
C ALA A 27 9.06 -1.17 -2.32
N ILE A 28 9.13 -2.01 -3.34
CA ILE A 28 10.17 -1.94 -4.35
C ILE A 28 9.52 -1.72 -5.69
N ILE A 29 9.99 -0.72 -6.41
CA ILE A 29 9.47 -0.36 -7.73
C ILE A 29 10.50 -0.84 -8.75
N THR A 30 10.04 -1.64 -9.72
CA THR A 30 10.92 -2.21 -10.73
C THR A 30 10.42 -1.89 -12.13
N ARG A 31 11.34 -1.89 -13.07
CA ARG A 31 11.03 -1.77 -14.50
C ARG A 31 12.01 -2.64 -15.26
N ARG A 32 11.49 -3.48 -16.15
CA ARG A 32 12.32 -4.42 -16.93
C ARG A 32 13.19 -5.31 -16.04
N GLY A 33 12.64 -5.71 -14.88
CA GLY A 33 13.37 -6.57 -13.97
C GLY A 33 14.46 -5.88 -13.17
N ASN A 34 14.59 -4.56 -13.30
CA ASN A 34 15.60 -3.80 -12.56
C ASN A 34 14.97 -2.88 -11.54
N LYS A 35 15.65 -2.72 -10.41
CA LYS A 35 15.19 -1.83 -9.35
C LYS A 35 15.25 -0.39 -9.80
N MET A 36 14.17 0.35 -9.58
CA MET A 36 14.13 1.78 -9.80
C MET A 36 14.17 2.55 -8.49
N LEU A 37 13.41 2.09 -7.48
CA LEU A 37 13.26 2.83 -6.24
C LEU A 37 12.83 1.90 -5.13
N GLU A 38 13.38 2.12 -3.94
CA GLU A 38 12.94 1.45 -2.72
C GLU A 38 12.22 2.47 -1.84
N ILE A 39 11.14 2.03 -1.21
CA ILE A 39 10.36 2.87 -0.31
C ILE A 39 10.24 2.15 1.03
N SER A 40 10.47 2.89 2.11
CA SER A 40 10.39 2.35 3.45
C SER A 40 9.95 3.45 4.39
N GLY A 41 9.03 3.13 5.30
CA GLY A 41 8.58 4.07 6.31
C GLY A 41 7.85 3.33 7.41
N GLY A 42 7.47 4.06 8.45
CA GLY A 42 6.77 3.45 9.55
C GLY A 42 6.05 4.45 10.40
N TYR A 43 5.19 3.92 11.27
CA TYR A 43 4.39 4.71 12.19
C TYR A 43 4.22 3.97 13.50
N ARG A 44 3.99 4.73 14.57
CA ARG A 44 3.56 4.19 15.85
C ARG A 44 2.04 4.16 15.90
N ASN A 45 1.49 3.21 16.65
CA ASN A 45 0.04 3.11 16.88
C ASN A 45 -0.72 2.94 15.57
N THR A 46 -0.37 1.89 14.86
CA THR A 46 -0.93 1.61 13.54
C THR A 46 -1.42 0.16 13.45
N THR A 47 -1.68 -0.31 12.24
CA THR A 47 -2.10 -1.70 12.00
C THR A 47 -1.44 -2.24 10.74
N ASN A 48 -1.41 -3.57 10.60
CA ASN A 48 -0.96 -4.22 9.39
C ASN A 48 -1.70 -3.68 8.17
N GLN A 49 -3.02 -3.58 8.28
CA GLN A 49 -3.86 -3.15 7.15
C GLN A 49 -3.51 -1.74 6.71
N ARG A 50 -3.31 -0.84 7.67
CA ARG A 50 -2.93 0.53 7.33
C ARG A 50 -1.55 0.58 6.68
N MET A 51 -0.63 -0.26 7.12
CA MET A 51 0.71 -0.29 6.53
C MET A 51 0.69 -0.87 5.11
N GLU A 52 -0.16 -1.86 4.84
CA GLU A 52 -0.32 -2.36 3.48
C GLU A 52 -0.86 -1.26 2.56
N LEU A 53 -1.85 -0.50 3.03
CA LEU A 53 -2.37 0.62 2.26
C LEU A 53 -1.33 1.70 2.05
N LYS A 54 -0.56 2.03 3.07
CA LYS A 54 0.50 3.05 2.97
C LYS A 54 1.58 2.65 1.97
N ALA A 55 1.98 1.37 1.97
CA ALA A 55 2.97 0.90 1.01
C ALA A 55 2.50 1.15 -0.42
N THR A 56 1.24 0.85 -0.69
CA THR A 56 0.66 1.03 -2.01
C THR A 56 0.54 2.51 -2.37
N ILE A 57 0.03 3.32 -1.46
CA ILE A 57 -0.15 4.75 -1.67
C ILE A 57 1.19 5.43 -1.96
N GLU A 58 2.19 5.19 -1.11
CA GLU A 58 3.47 5.87 -1.25
C GLU A 58 4.20 5.44 -2.51
N SER A 59 4.07 4.16 -2.90
CA SER A 59 4.72 3.70 -4.12
C SER A 59 4.06 4.30 -5.36
N LEU A 60 2.73 4.37 -5.41
CA LEU A 60 2.05 4.97 -6.55
C LEU A 60 2.34 6.47 -6.66
N LYS A 61 2.45 7.15 -5.52
CA LYS A 61 2.78 8.58 -5.52
C LYS A 61 4.16 8.87 -6.11
N ALA A 62 5.04 7.89 -6.14
CA ALA A 62 6.39 8.05 -6.64
C ALA A 62 6.51 7.79 -8.14
N ILE A 63 5.42 7.47 -8.83
CA ILE A 63 5.43 7.06 -10.23
C ILE A 63 4.59 8.02 -11.06
N ASP A 64 5.06 8.28 -12.28
CA ASP A 64 4.28 9.05 -13.27
C ASP A 64 3.01 8.28 -13.62
N PRO A 65 1.83 8.89 -13.47
CA PRO A 65 0.57 8.18 -13.71
C PRO A 65 0.33 7.76 -15.16
N SER A 66 1.14 8.19 -16.09
CA SER A 66 0.97 7.78 -17.49
C SER A 66 1.47 6.35 -17.77
N TYR A 67 2.24 5.77 -16.85
CA TYR A 67 2.72 4.40 -17.01
C TYR A 67 1.68 3.38 -16.57
N PRO A 68 1.55 2.26 -17.29
CA PRO A 68 0.76 1.15 -16.77
C PRO A 68 1.52 0.49 -15.62
N VAL A 69 0.80 0.15 -14.56
CA VAL A 69 1.40 -0.33 -13.32
C VAL A 69 0.72 -1.62 -12.87
N THR A 70 1.51 -2.57 -12.39
CA THR A 70 1.01 -3.74 -11.68
C THR A 70 1.51 -3.69 -10.26
N VAL A 71 0.60 -3.77 -9.30
CA VAL A 71 0.92 -3.83 -7.88
C VAL A 71 0.76 -5.27 -7.41
N TYR A 72 1.84 -5.84 -6.89
CA TYR A 72 1.84 -7.18 -6.31
C TYR A 72 1.81 -7.05 -4.79
N SER A 73 0.84 -7.68 -4.15
CA SER A 73 0.68 -7.61 -2.71
C SER A 73 0.33 -8.98 -2.15
N ASN A 74 0.82 -9.29 -0.96
CA ASN A 74 0.40 -10.49 -0.25
C ASN A 74 -0.75 -10.20 0.72
N SER A 75 -1.36 -9.03 0.63
CA SER A 75 -2.46 -8.65 1.49
C SER A 75 -3.80 -8.93 0.81
N GLU A 76 -4.51 -9.93 1.30
CA GLU A 76 -5.87 -10.18 0.80
C GLU A 76 -6.78 -9.00 1.08
N TYR A 77 -6.56 -8.32 2.19
CA TYR A 77 -7.32 -7.13 2.56
C TYR A 77 -7.23 -6.06 1.47
N LEU A 78 -5.99 -5.77 1.01
CA LEU A 78 -5.80 -4.78 -0.05
C LEU A 78 -6.46 -5.22 -1.36
N ILE A 79 -6.21 -6.47 -1.76
CA ILE A 79 -6.72 -6.96 -3.05
C ILE A 79 -8.24 -6.98 -3.05
N LYS A 80 -8.85 -7.52 -2.01
CA LYS A 80 -10.31 -7.56 -1.92
C LYS A 80 -10.91 -6.16 -1.82
N GLY A 81 -10.24 -5.27 -1.09
CA GLY A 81 -10.72 -3.91 -0.96
C GLY A 81 -10.81 -3.21 -2.32
N ILE A 82 -9.77 -3.33 -3.12
CA ILE A 82 -9.75 -2.69 -4.43
C ILE A 82 -10.73 -3.34 -5.40
N THR A 83 -10.81 -4.68 -5.41
CA THR A 83 -11.55 -5.39 -6.45
C THR A 83 -13.01 -5.62 -6.10
N GLU A 84 -13.35 -5.74 -4.82
CA GLU A 84 -14.70 -6.12 -4.40
C GLU A 84 -15.38 -5.05 -3.55
N TRP A 85 -14.67 -4.49 -2.57
CA TRP A 85 -15.31 -3.61 -1.59
C TRP A 85 -15.40 -2.16 -2.05
N MET A 86 -14.36 -1.66 -2.72
CA MET A 86 -14.32 -0.25 -3.11
C MET A 86 -15.51 0.14 -4.00
N PRO A 87 -15.89 -0.65 -5.02
CA PRO A 87 -17.08 -0.30 -5.81
C PRO A 87 -18.35 -0.18 -4.97
N LYS A 88 -18.50 -1.04 -3.96
CA LYS A 88 -19.67 -0.98 -3.06
C LYS A 88 -19.61 0.26 -2.19
N TRP A 89 -18.45 0.58 -1.66
CA TRP A 89 -18.29 1.75 -0.79
C TRP A 89 -18.60 3.03 -1.51
N ILE A 90 -18.10 3.16 -2.75
CA ILE A 90 -18.35 4.35 -3.55
C ILE A 90 -19.84 4.52 -3.81
N ARG A 91 -20.54 3.41 -4.15
CA ARG A 91 -21.98 3.45 -4.38
C ARG A 91 -22.76 3.89 -3.14
N LYS A 92 -22.31 3.42 -1.97
CA LYS A 92 -23.00 3.69 -0.71
C LYS A 92 -22.48 4.95 -0.02
N ALA A 93 -21.43 5.56 -0.55
CA ALA A 93 -20.75 6.72 0.04
C ALA A 93 -20.31 6.44 1.48
N LYS A 94 -19.84 5.20 1.74
CA LYS A 94 -19.48 4.79 3.09
C LYS A 94 -18.35 3.78 3.05
N ILE A 95 -17.30 4.03 3.87
CA ILE A 95 -16.23 3.09 4.11
C ILE A 95 -16.18 2.85 5.61
N GLU A 96 -16.24 1.60 6.02
CA GLU A 96 -16.39 1.27 7.43
C GLU A 96 -15.10 1.36 8.22
N LYS A 97 -13.94 1.15 7.58
CA LYS A 97 -12.68 1.08 8.28
C LYS A 97 -11.56 1.59 7.38
N ASN A 98 -10.63 2.35 7.96
CA ASN A 98 -9.47 2.90 7.24
C ASN A 98 -9.88 3.79 6.07
N GLY A 99 -10.99 4.51 6.23
CA GLY A 99 -11.54 5.30 5.14
C GLY A 99 -10.61 6.37 4.61
N ASP A 100 -9.80 6.95 5.48
CA ASP A 100 -8.84 7.97 5.07
C ASP A 100 -7.86 7.41 4.02
N LEU A 101 -7.32 6.23 4.28
CA LEU A 101 -6.33 5.63 3.38
C LEU A 101 -6.99 5.06 2.12
N TRP A 102 -8.18 4.45 2.27
CA TRP A 102 -8.88 3.93 1.11
C TRP A 102 -9.26 5.05 0.14
N MET A 103 -9.71 6.19 0.64
CA MET A 103 -10.06 7.32 -0.23
C MET A 103 -8.82 7.91 -0.88
N GLU A 104 -7.72 8.00 -0.16
CA GLU A 104 -6.48 8.47 -0.75
C GLU A 104 -6.04 7.55 -1.88
N LEU A 105 -6.07 6.24 -1.64
CA LEU A 105 -5.70 5.25 -2.65
C LEU A 105 -6.63 5.33 -3.86
N TYR A 106 -7.93 5.42 -3.62
CA TYR A 106 -8.90 5.51 -4.71
C TYR A 106 -8.60 6.70 -5.63
N LYS A 107 -8.36 7.86 -5.05
CA LYS A 107 -8.07 9.06 -5.84
C LYS A 107 -6.80 8.90 -6.65
N ILE A 108 -5.78 8.28 -6.07
CA ILE A 108 -4.52 8.05 -6.76
C ILE A 108 -4.74 7.10 -7.94
N VAL A 109 -5.42 5.98 -7.70
CA VAL A 109 -5.68 4.99 -8.76
C VAL A 109 -6.47 5.61 -9.90
N GLU A 110 -7.44 6.46 -9.58
CA GLU A 110 -8.24 7.14 -10.61
C GLU A 110 -7.40 8.07 -11.48
N SER A 111 -6.27 8.55 -10.97
CA SER A 111 -5.40 9.43 -11.73
C SER A 111 -4.43 8.68 -12.65
N PHE A 112 -4.34 7.37 -12.52
CA PHE A 112 -3.41 6.57 -13.32
C PHE A 112 -4.05 6.08 -14.61
N TYR A 113 -3.23 5.97 -15.64
CA TYR A 113 -3.64 5.38 -16.91
C TYR A 113 -4.15 3.95 -16.72
N SER A 114 -3.42 3.14 -15.94
CA SER A 114 -3.79 1.75 -15.68
C SER A 114 -3.08 1.24 -14.44
N VAL A 115 -3.85 0.71 -13.49
CA VAL A 115 -3.28 0.03 -12.33
C VAL A 115 -3.97 -1.31 -12.17
N GLU A 116 -3.18 -2.37 -12.17
CA GLU A 116 -3.66 -3.73 -11.96
C GLU A 116 -3.13 -4.22 -10.61
N PHE A 117 -3.98 -4.88 -9.83
CA PHE A 117 -3.60 -5.40 -8.53
C PHE A 117 -3.64 -6.92 -8.56
N LEU A 118 -2.53 -7.56 -8.21
CA LEU A 118 -2.42 -9.01 -8.20
C LEU A 118 -1.95 -9.51 -6.83
N TYR A 119 -2.59 -10.59 -6.39
CA TYR A 119 -2.22 -11.22 -5.13
C TYR A 119 -0.95 -12.05 -5.34
N ALA A 120 0.06 -11.82 -4.51
CA ALA A 120 1.35 -12.50 -4.61
C ALA A 120 1.65 -13.36 -3.38
N GLY A 121 0.64 -13.61 -2.54
CA GLY A 121 0.84 -14.37 -1.31
C GLY A 121 1.23 -15.80 -1.58
N GLY A 122 2.08 -16.34 -0.71
CA GLY A 122 2.48 -17.73 -0.80
C GLY A 122 3.54 -18.03 -1.84
N LYS A 123 4.06 -17.03 -2.51
CA LYS A 123 5.11 -17.22 -3.51
C LYS A 123 6.43 -16.68 -3.01
N ASP A 124 7.47 -17.46 -3.20
CA ASP A 124 8.81 -16.97 -2.99
C ASP A 124 9.19 -16.13 -4.19
N ASN A 125 9.41 -14.86 -3.95
CA ASN A 125 9.77 -13.91 -4.98
C ASN A 125 10.79 -12.97 -4.38
N GLU A 126 11.90 -12.76 -5.09
CA GLU A 126 12.97 -11.96 -4.52
C GLU A 126 12.52 -10.52 -4.24
N TRP A 127 11.65 -9.96 -5.09
CA TRP A 127 11.18 -8.59 -4.87
C TRP A 127 10.23 -8.50 -3.68
N SER A 128 9.40 -9.53 -3.48
CA SER A 128 8.52 -9.57 -2.31
C SER A 128 9.33 -9.67 -1.02
N THR A 129 10.45 -10.39 -1.06
CA THR A 129 11.35 -10.47 0.08
C THR A 129 11.99 -9.12 0.38
N VAL A 130 12.36 -8.38 -0.67
CA VAL A 130 12.91 -7.03 -0.50
C VAL A 130 11.86 -6.11 0.12
N ALA A 131 10.62 -6.17 -0.35
CA ALA A 131 9.54 -5.34 0.20
C ALA A 131 9.33 -5.63 1.68
N ALA A 132 9.37 -6.90 2.07
CA ALA A 132 9.21 -7.29 3.47
C ALA A 132 10.35 -6.73 4.34
N ARG A 133 11.57 -6.78 3.83
CA ARG A 133 12.73 -6.23 4.53
C ARG A 133 12.60 -4.72 4.69
N LEU A 134 12.10 -4.05 3.66
CA LEU A 134 11.88 -2.60 3.72
C LEU A 134 10.81 -2.22 4.75
N ALA A 135 9.76 -3.03 4.86
CA ALA A 135 8.74 -2.81 5.88
C ALA A 135 9.33 -2.95 7.28
N LYS A 136 10.16 -3.96 7.48
CA LYS A 136 10.82 -4.18 8.77
C LYS A 136 11.75 -3.02 9.11
N ARG A 137 12.49 -2.53 8.12
CA ARG A 137 13.34 -1.36 8.32
C ARG A 137 12.49 -0.16 8.75
N GLY A 138 11.30 -0.02 8.18
CA GLY A 138 10.43 1.10 8.49
C GLY A 138 10.04 1.15 9.95
N TYR A 139 9.63 0.03 10.54
CA TYR A 139 9.21 0.06 11.95
C TYR A 139 10.39 -0.04 12.92
N SER A 140 11.58 -0.30 12.43
CA SER A 140 12.77 -0.35 13.29
C SER A 140 13.37 1.02 13.57
N ASN A 141 12.90 2.05 12.86
CA ASN A 141 13.37 3.41 13.06
C ASN A 141 12.76 3.97 14.34
N SER A 142 13.59 4.54 15.20
CA SER A 142 13.14 5.06 16.49
C SER A 142 12.42 6.41 16.39
N ASN A 143 12.54 7.10 15.27
CA ASN A 143 11.99 8.45 15.10
C ASN A 143 10.71 8.49 14.29
N ILE A 144 9.95 7.40 14.30
CA ILE A 144 8.71 7.36 13.51
C ILE A 144 7.57 8.07 14.26
N ALA A 145 6.68 8.68 13.48
CA ALA A 145 5.57 9.45 14.00
C ALA A 145 4.39 8.55 14.35
N ILE A 146 3.42 9.10 15.09
CA ILE A 146 2.17 8.41 15.36
C ILE A 146 1.31 8.44 14.11
N ASP A 147 0.67 7.32 13.80
CA ASP A 147 -0.24 7.23 12.67
C ASP A 147 -1.54 7.95 13.03
N ILE A 148 -1.81 9.05 12.36
CA ILE A 148 -2.99 9.85 12.58
C ILE A 148 -4.06 9.45 11.55
N LYS A 149 -5.22 9.06 12.05
CA LYS A 149 -6.32 8.62 11.20
C LYS A 149 -7.17 9.83 10.84
N GLU A 150 -6.92 10.33 9.63
CA GLU A 150 -7.57 11.55 9.16
C GLU A 150 -9.03 11.30 8.80
N PRO A 151 -9.88 12.30 8.95
CA PRO A 151 -11.26 12.17 8.46
C PRO A 151 -11.27 12.11 6.94
N TYR A 152 -12.31 11.50 6.41
CA TYR A 152 -12.46 11.38 4.97
C TYR A 152 -13.90 11.71 4.58
N SER A 153 -14.09 12.01 3.29
CA SER A 153 -15.43 12.16 2.75
C SER A 153 -15.48 11.59 1.34
N ILE A 154 -16.62 11.00 1.02
CA ILE A 154 -16.87 10.46 -0.31
C ILE A 154 -17.91 11.35 -0.98
N LYS A 155 -17.54 11.85 -2.16
CA LYS A 155 -18.44 12.66 -2.97
C LYS A 155 -18.95 11.84 -4.14
N LYS A 156 -20.22 11.86 -4.32
CA LYS A 156 -20.86 11.20 -5.45
C LYS A 156 -20.98 12.12 -6.64
#